data_e7396b50dc1cbdf6351f017156df3e7b
#
_entry.id   e7396b50dc1cbdf6351f017156df3e7b
#
_cell.length_a   1.000
_cell.length_b   1.000
_cell.length_c   1.000
_cell.angle_alpha   90.00
_cell.angle_beta   90.00
_cell.angle_gamma   90.00
#
_symmetry.space_group_name_H-M   'P 1'
#
loop_
_entity.id
_entity.type
_entity.pdbx_description
1 polymer ?
#
loop_
_entity_poly.entity_id
_entity_poly.type
_entity_poly.pdbx_seq_one_letter_code
_entity_poly.pdbx_strand_id
1 'polypeptide(L)'
;KMHYNASCYRPGLLDEPWYDALVRKYFTAIAEYGYIVEINTKSYHDLGTFYPNKRYFSFLKELGIRVQVNSDAHYPERINNGRVEALAALKKAGFTSVAEWHNGKWEEREIE
;
A
#
# COMPACT_ATOMS: atom_id res chain seq x y z
N LYS A 1 -6.34 7.23 1.29
CA LYS A 1 -7.71 7.74 1.11
C LYS A 1 -7.96 8.28 -0.29
N MET A 2 -6.99 8.98 -0.89
CA MET A 2 -7.11 9.48 -2.26
C MET A 2 -7.41 8.35 -3.25
N HIS A 3 -6.68 7.24 -3.20
CA HIS A 3 -6.91 6.09 -4.09
C HIS A 3 -8.29 5.46 -3.88
N TYR A 4 -8.70 5.35 -2.62
CA TYR A 4 -10.03 4.82 -2.31
C TYR A 4 -11.12 5.69 -2.94
N ASN A 5 -11.06 6.99 -2.69
CA ASN A 5 -12.06 7.91 -3.22
C ASN A 5 -12.10 7.90 -4.74
N ALA A 6 -10.95 7.90 -5.40
CA ALA A 6 -10.86 7.87 -6.86
C ALA A 6 -11.49 6.59 -7.41
N SER A 7 -11.16 5.45 -6.81
CA SER A 7 -11.69 4.15 -7.27
C SER A 7 -13.21 4.05 -7.10
N CYS A 8 -13.76 4.68 -6.05
CA CYS A 8 -15.20 4.65 -5.78
C CYS A 8 -16.00 5.59 -6.68
N TYR A 9 -15.45 6.78 -6.97
CA TYR A 9 -16.22 7.81 -7.68
C TYR A 9 -15.99 7.83 -9.18
N ARG A 10 -14.89 7.27 -9.67
CA ARG A 10 -14.61 7.28 -11.10
C ARG A 10 -13.81 6.05 -11.49
N PRO A 11 -14.49 4.96 -11.88
CA PRO A 11 -13.79 3.78 -12.40
C PRO A 11 -12.88 4.15 -13.56
N GLY A 12 -11.66 3.59 -13.58
CA GLY A 12 -10.67 3.89 -14.62
C GLY A 12 -9.84 5.14 -14.38
N LEU A 13 -10.09 5.89 -13.30
CA LEU A 13 -9.29 7.08 -12.99
C LEU A 13 -7.81 6.76 -12.81
N LEU A 14 -7.50 5.60 -12.24
CA LEU A 14 -6.11 5.17 -12.04
C LEU A 14 -5.36 4.98 -13.36
N ASP A 15 -6.08 4.80 -14.46
CA ASP A 15 -5.49 4.63 -15.80
C ASP A 15 -5.29 5.95 -16.53
N GLU A 16 -5.79 7.06 -15.98
CA GLU A 16 -5.61 8.38 -16.60
C GLU A 16 -4.18 8.89 -16.39
N PRO A 17 -3.49 9.29 -17.47
CA PRO A 17 -2.10 9.73 -17.36
C PRO A 17 -1.89 10.88 -16.36
N TRP A 18 -2.81 11.85 -16.33
CA TRP A 18 -2.69 12.98 -15.39
C TRP A 18 -2.81 12.53 -13.94
N TYR A 19 -3.67 11.54 -13.66
CA TYR A 19 -3.83 11.02 -12.30
C TYR A 19 -2.60 10.22 -11.88
N ASP A 20 -2.09 9.39 -12.77
CA ASP A 20 -0.85 8.63 -12.53
C ASP A 20 0.32 9.57 -12.21
N ALA A 21 0.48 10.64 -12.98
CA ALA A 21 1.53 11.63 -12.74
C ALA A 21 1.38 12.29 -11.37
N LEU A 22 0.14 12.62 -10.98
CA LEU A 22 -0.13 13.22 -9.67
C LEU A 22 0.23 12.27 -8.53
N VAL A 23 -0.13 10.99 -8.64
CA VAL A 23 0.17 9.97 -7.63
C VAL A 23 1.67 9.78 -7.49
N ARG A 24 2.40 9.71 -8.61
CA ARG A 24 3.86 9.56 -8.60
C ARG A 24 4.54 10.76 -7.95
N LYS A 25 4.06 11.96 -8.24
CA LYS A 25 4.58 13.18 -7.61
C LYS A 25 4.34 13.15 -6.09
N TYR A 26 3.17 12.70 -5.67
CA TYR A 26 2.82 12.59 -4.26
C TYR A 26 3.75 11.60 -3.53
N PHE A 27 3.98 10.42 -4.10
CA PHE A 27 4.88 9.45 -3.47
C PHE A 27 6.33 9.91 -3.46
N THR A 28 6.77 10.64 -4.48
CA THR A 28 8.10 11.21 -4.50
C THR A 28 8.30 12.18 -3.32
N ALA A 29 7.29 13.02 -3.05
CA ALA A 29 7.33 13.92 -1.91
C ALA A 29 7.35 13.15 -0.58
N ILE A 30 6.57 12.08 -0.47
CA ILE A 30 6.58 11.22 0.73
C ILE A 30 7.97 10.63 0.95
N ALA A 31 8.64 10.18 -0.11
CA ALA A 31 9.98 9.62 -0.01
C ALA A 31 10.99 10.65 0.52
N GLU A 32 10.88 11.90 0.08
CA GLU A 32 11.74 12.98 0.54
C GLU A 32 11.61 13.23 2.03
N TYR A 33 10.42 13.04 2.59
CA TYR A 33 10.17 13.21 4.02
C TYR A 33 10.46 11.95 4.84
N GLY A 34 10.75 10.82 4.20
CA GLY A 34 11.06 9.58 4.89
C GLY A 34 9.88 8.92 5.59
N TYR A 35 8.66 9.20 5.17
CA TYR A 35 7.46 8.62 5.77
C TYR A 35 7.26 7.18 5.34
N ILE A 36 6.62 6.39 6.22
CA ILE A 36 6.20 5.02 5.94
C ILE A 36 4.83 5.08 5.28
N VAL A 37 4.64 4.34 4.19
CA VAL A 37 3.36 4.26 3.49
C VAL A 37 2.59 3.03 3.97
N GLU A 38 1.33 3.24 4.35
CA GLU A 38 0.45 2.13 4.71
C GLU A 38 -0.15 1.52 3.45
N ILE A 39 0.01 0.20 3.31
CA ILE A 39 -0.71 -0.59 2.31
C ILE A 39 -1.97 -1.10 3.01
N ASN A 40 -3.11 -0.53 2.64
CA ASN A 40 -4.38 -0.84 3.29
C ASN A 40 -5.09 -1.95 2.52
N THR A 41 -5.44 -3.05 3.20
CA THR A 41 -6.07 -4.21 2.60
C THR A 41 -7.58 -4.29 2.88
N LYS A 42 -8.15 -3.26 3.50
CA LYS A 42 -9.56 -3.23 3.92
C LYS A 42 -10.53 -3.64 2.81
N SER A 43 -10.31 -3.17 1.61
CA SER A 43 -11.20 -3.41 0.50
C SER A 43 -10.87 -4.65 -0.33
N TYR A 44 -9.85 -5.42 0.07
CA TYR A 44 -9.46 -6.58 -0.72
C TYR A 44 -10.58 -7.63 -0.80
N HIS A 45 -11.26 -7.89 0.30
CA HIS A 45 -12.36 -8.85 0.35
C HIS A 45 -13.47 -8.52 -0.65
N ASP A 46 -13.81 -7.24 -0.75
CA ASP A 46 -14.95 -6.79 -1.57
C ASP A 46 -14.54 -6.43 -3.00
N LEU A 47 -13.36 -5.83 -3.18
CA LEU A 47 -12.94 -5.26 -4.46
C LEU A 47 -11.69 -5.92 -5.05
N GLY A 48 -11.03 -6.80 -4.32
CA GLY A 48 -9.81 -7.46 -4.79
C GLY A 48 -8.62 -6.51 -5.00
N THR A 49 -8.60 -5.38 -4.33
CA THR A 49 -7.55 -4.38 -4.51
C THR A 49 -7.03 -3.83 -3.20
N PHE A 50 -5.83 -3.23 -3.26
CA PHE A 50 -5.20 -2.56 -2.13
C PHE A 50 -5.14 -1.06 -2.37
N TYR A 51 -4.93 -0.29 -1.29
CA TYR A 51 -4.71 1.14 -1.37
C TYR A 51 -3.38 1.49 -0.68
N PRO A 52 -2.37 2.03 -1.38
CA PRO A 52 -2.39 2.29 -2.83
C PRO A 52 -2.47 1.02 -3.66
N ASN A 53 -2.87 1.16 -4.91
CA ASN A 53 -3.00 0.03 -5.83
C ASN A 53 -1.64 -0.64 -6.04
N LYS A 54 -1.64 -1.98 -6.15
CA LYS A 54 -0.40 -2.76 -6.30
C LYS A 54 0.44 -2.37 -7.52
N ARG A 55 -0.15 -1.70 -8.52
CA ARG A 55 0.61 -1.18 -9.66
C ARG A 55 1.71 -0.21 -9.28
N TYR A 56 1.59 0.43 -8.09
CA TYR A 56 2.56 1.40 -7.60
C TYR A 56 3.61 0.78 -6.68
N PHE A 57 3.52 -0.50 -6.35
CA PHE A 57 4.45 -1.12 -5.39
C PHE A 57 5.90 -1.06 -5.86
N SER A 58 6.15 -1.35 -7.15
CA SER A 58 7.51 -1.25 -7.70
C SER A 58 8.04 0.18 -7.63
N PHE A 59 7.19 1.17 -7.88
CA PHE A 59 7.57 2.58 -7.80
C PHE A 59 7.93 2.97 -6.35
N LEU A 60 7.15 2.51 -5.37
CA LEU A 60 7.47 2.74 -3.97
C LEU A 60 8.83 2.14 -3.62
N LYS A 61 9.13 0.95 -4.14
CA LYS A 61 10.42 0.31 -3.92
C LYS A 61 11.57 1.11 -4.52
N GLU A 62 11.40 1.60 -5.75
CA GLU A 62 12.39 2.43 -6.42
C GLU A 62 12.70 3.70 -5.64
N LEU A 63 11.69 4.29 -4.99
CA LEU A 63 11.85 5.49 -4.18
C LEU A 63 12.48 5.20 -2.81
N GLY A 64 12.65 3.93 -2.44
CA GLY A 64 13.16 3.57 -1.13
C GLY A 64 12.18 3.75 0.00
N ILE A 65 10.89 3.81 -0.29
CA ILE A 65 9.85 3.99 0.72
C ILE A 65 9.63 2.69 1.48
N ARG A 66 9.62 2.80 2.81
CA ARG A 66 9.24 1.69 3.67
C ARG A 66 7.72 1.57 3.70
N VAL A 67 7.20 0.35 3.79
CA VAL A 67 5.75 0.11 3.76
C VAL A 67 5.31 -0.69 4.99
N GLN A 68 4.07 -0.45 5.39
CA GLN A 68 3.37 -1.17 6.45
C GLN A 68 2.10 -1.77 5.82
N VAL A 69 1.75 -3.00 6.19
CA VAL A 69 0.50 -3.61 5.74
C VAL A 69 -0.51 -3.57 6.89
N ASN A 70 -1.70 -3.02 6.62
CA ASN A 70 -2.76 -2.87 7.61
C ASN A 70 -4.11 -3.19 6.99
N SER A 71 -4.91 -4.03 7.66
CA SER A 71 -6.24 -4.38 7.19
C SER A 71 -7.31 -3.36 7.58
N ASP A 72 -7.02 -2.51 8.57
CA ASP A 72 -8.01 -1.56 9.10
C ASP A 72 -9.34 -2.28 9.42
N ALA A 73 -9.25 -3.49 9.99
CA ALA A 73 -10.39 -4.37 10.17
C ALA A 73 -11.26 -3.92 11.33
N HIS A 74 -12.57 -3.85 11.07
CA HIS A 74 -13.58 -3.59 12.12
C HIS A 74 -14.20 -4.88 12.65
N TYR A 75 -13.92 -6.02 12.01
CA TYR A 75 -14.43 -7.34 12.37
C TYR A 75 -13.27 -8.30 12.58
N PRO A 76 -13.29 -9.12 13.66
CA PRO A 76 -12.18 -10.04 13.92
C PRO A 76 -11.85 -10.97 12.76
N GLU A 77 -12.85 -11.43 12.03
CA GLU A 77 -12.67 -12.35 10.91
C GLU A 77 -11.96 -11.72 9.71
N ARG A 78 -11.80 -10.40 9.69
CA ARG A 78 -11.15 -9.68 8.59
C ARG A 78 -9.76 -9.16 8.93
N ILE A 79 -9.21 -9.50 10.09
CA ILE A 79 -7.89 -9.00 10.52
C ILE A 79 -6.81 -9.35 9.50
N ASN A 80 -6.85 -10.54 8.92
CA ASN A 80 -5.87 -11.00 7.93
C ASN A 80 -6.36 -10.86 6.48
N ASN A 81 -7.46 -10.13 6.26
CA ASN A 81 -8.02 -9.92 4.92
C ASN A 81 -6.97 -9.33 3.99
N GLY A 82 -6.63 -10.06 2.93
CA GLY A 82 -5.70 -9.61 1.91
C GLY A 82 -4.24 -9.49 2.35
N ARG A 83 -3.90 -9.83 3.60
CA ARG A 83 -2.53 -9.66 4.09
C ARG A 83 -1.54 -10.56 3.33
N VAL A 84 -1.85 -11.83 3.15
CA VAL A 84 -0.98 -12.77 2.43
C VAL A 84 -0.78 -12.29 1.00
N GLU A 85 -1.86 -11.87 0.35
CA GLU A 85 -1.85 -11.40 -1.03
C GLU A 85 -1.07 -10.10 -1.18
N ALA A 86 -1.22 -9.18 -0.22
CA ALA A 86 -0.45 -7.93 -0.22
C ALA A 86 1.04 -8.20 -0.04
N LEU A 87 1.41 -9.07 0.89
CA LEU A 87 2.81 -9.42 1.11
C LEU A 87 3.41 -10.10 -0.12
N ALA A 88 2.65 -10.98 -0.79
CA ALA A 88 3.10 -11.63 -2.02
C ALA A 88 3.34 -10.60 -3.13
N ALA A 89 2.42 -9.63 -3.28
CA ALA A 89 2.56 -8.58 -4.28
C ALA A 89 3.76 -7.67 -3.99
N LEU A 90 3.99 -7.33 -2.72
CA LEU A 90 5.15 -6.54 -2.31
C LEU A 90 6.45 -7.29 -2.60
N LYS A 91 6.51 -8.57 -2.29
CA LYS A 91 7.68 -9.39 -2.57
C LYS A 91 7.97 -9.44 -4.07
N LYS A 92 6.93 -9.60 -4.88
CA LYS A 92 7.06 -9.59 -6.34
C LYS A 92 7.59 -8.25 -6.85
N ALA A 93 7.26 -7.15 -6.17
CA ALA A 93 7.73 -5.81 -6.53
C ALA A 93 9.16 -5.52 -6.05
N GLY A 94 9.77 -6.44 -5.31
CA GLY A 94 11.15 -6.31 -4.84
C GLY A 94 11.32 -6.01 -3.36
N PHE A 95 10.24 -5.90 -2.60
CA PHE A 95 10.33 -5.71 -1.15
C PHE A 95 10.75 -7.01 -0.47
N THR A 96 11.66 -6.90 0.50
CA THR A 96 12.11 -8.04 1.31
C THR A 96 11.58 -7.99 2.72
N SER A 97 11.08 -6.83 3.15
CA SER A 97 10.56 -6.64 4.50
C SER A 97 9.47 -5.58 4.51
N VAL A 98 8.69 -5.58 5.57
CA VAL A 98 7.69 -4.54 5.85
C VAL A 98 7.95 -3.97 7.24
N ALA A 99 7.54 -2.71 7.45
CA ALA A 99 7.66 -2.06 8.75
C ALA A 99 6.50 -2.48 9.65
N GLU A 100 6.79 -2.78 10.92
CA GLU A 100 5.79 -3.06 11.93
C GLU A 100 6.07 -2.24 13.18
N TRP A 101 5.00 -1.80 13.85
CA TRP A 101 5.12 -1.03 15.08
C TRP A 101 5.10 -1.97 16.28
N HIS A 102 6.21 -2.02 17.03
CA HIS A 102 6.31 -2.86 18.22
C HIS A 102 6.98 -2.09 19.36
N ASN A 103 6.36 -2.15 20.53
CA ASN A 103 6.94 -1.60 21.76
C ASN A 103 7.42 -0.15 21.62
N GLY A 104 6.63 0.68 20.94
CA GLY A 104 6.93 2.10 20.78
C GLY A 104 7.95 2.43 19.70
N LYS A 105 8.28 1.50 18.83
CA LYS A 105 9.23 1.74 17.72
C LYS A 105 8.87 0.95 16.48
N TRP A 106 9.40 1.40 15.33
CA TRP A 106 9.27 0.70 14.06
C TRP A 106 10.36 -0.36 13.94
N GLU A 107 9.94 -1.56 13.51
CA GLU A 107 10.85 -2.68 13.23
C GLU A 107 10.58 -3.21 11.84
N GLU A 108 11.62 -3.77 11.19
CA GLU A 108 11.46 -4.41 9.89
C GLU A 108 11.21 -5.90 10.10
N ARG A 109 10.15 -6.41 9.47
CA ARG A 109 9.82 -7.83 9.48
C ARG A 109 10.00 -8.39 8.08
N GLU A 110 10.80 -9.45 7.95
CA GLU A 110 11.07 -10.10 6.68
C GLU A 110 9.80 -10.72 6.10
N ILE A 111 9.62 -10.57 4.78
CA ILE A 111 8.52 -11.21 4.05
C ILE A 111 8.96 -12.63 3.69
N GLU A 112 8.21 -13.61 4.15
CA GLU A 112 8.47 -15.02 3.86
C GLU A 112 8.01 -15.46 2.47
#